data_7714448a2e3f15e28d9edfb3e671abf3
#
_entry.id   7714448a2e3f15e28d9edfb3e671abf3
#
_cell.length_a   1.000
_cell.length_b   1.000
_cell.length_c   1.000
_cell.angle_alpha   90.00
_cell.angle_beta   90.00
_cell.angle_gamma   90.00
#
_symmetry.space_group_name_H-M   'P 1'
#
loop_
_entity.id
_entity.type
_entity.pdbx_description
1 polymer ?
#
loop_
_entity_poly.entity_id
_entity_poly.type
_entity_poly.pdbx_seq_one_letter_code
_entity_poly.pdbx_strand_id
1 'polypeptide(L)'
;XVNWAPRSTTSGYWAXLANIMLDPLDKELEKRGHAFARYADDFTILVRSRRAGERVLASISRYLQQRLKLVVNASKSHVVKTSESKFLGFTFKTGRILIHPNSLQRFKQQVRRLTNRNWGVAMEYQLFKTSQYLRGWIHYFGIANCYQLCVELDQWIRRRIRMAYWRQWRKPRTKVRNLMSRGVHVRTAVACGITSKGPWRSSKTPGIQQALSNAYLKSQGLFALRDGWIRLHHSK
;
A
#
# COMPACT_ATOMS: atom_id res chain seq x y z
N UNK A 1 18.86 0.40 -8.96
CA UNK A 1 18.47 0.36 -9.43
C UNK A 1 18.88 0.52 -10.40
N VAL A 2 19.35 -0.23 -10.88
CA VAL A 2 19.72 -0.13 -12.28
C VAL A 2 18.43 -0.06 -13.09
N ASN A 3 18.16 1.08 -13.67
CA ASN A 3 16.92 1.26 -14.42
C ASN A 3 17.24 1.39 -15.91
N TRP A 4 16.93 0.36 -16.67
CA TRP A 4 16.93 0.39 -18.14
C TRP A 4 15.48 0.22 -18.59
N ALA A 5 14.82 1.31 -18.96
CA ALA A 5 13.46 1.27 -19.47
C ALA A 5 13.42 1.83 -20.89
N PRO A 6 13.25 1.00 -21.91
CA PRO A 6 12.78 1.53 -23.19
C PRO A 6 11.30 1.94 -23.06
N ARG A 7 11.00 3.08 -23.61
CA ARG A 7 9.62 3.60 -23.66
C ARG A 7 8.79 2.77 -24.65
N SER A 8 8.13 1.72 -24.19
CA SER A 8 7.04 1.10 -24.96
C SER A 8 6.23 0.08 -24.16
N THR A 9 5.03 -0.04 -24.54
CA THR A 9 3.81 -0.58 -23.95
C THR A 9 3.71 -2.13 -23.85
N THR A 10 4.79 -2.87 -23.78
CA THR A 10 4.73 -4.36 -23.69
C THR A 10 5.51 -4.87 -22.48
N SER A 11 4.91 -4.70 -21.30
CA SER A 11 5.60 -4.95 -20.02
C SER A 11 6.00 -6.41 -19.75
N GLY A 12 5.32 -7.39 -20.36
CA GLY A 12 5.58 -8.80 -20.11
C GLY A 12 6.86 -9.33 -20.77
N TYR A 13 7.11 -8.94 -22.00
CA TYR A 13 8.27 -9.41 -22.77
C TYR A 13 9.59 -8.85 -22.26
N TRP A 14 9.59 -7.63 -21.73
CA TRP A 14 10.82 -7.00 -21.20
C TRP A 14 11.29 -7.67 -19.92
N ALA A 15 10.41 -8.11 -19.10
CA ALA A 15 10.79 -8.90 -17.92
C ALA A 15 11.44 -10.23 -18.28
N UNK A 16 11.11 -10.68 -19.28
CA UNK A 16 11.61 -11.77 -19.65
C UNK A 16 12.90 -11.68 -20.16
N LEU A 17 12.98 -10.81 -21.08
CA LEU A 17 14.30 -10.53 -21.67
C LEU A 17 15.31 -10.11 -20.60
N ALA A 18 14.92 -9.28 -19.66
CA ALA A 18 15.79 -8.87 -18.56
C ALA A 18 16.26 -10.07 -17.75
N ASN A 19 15.41 -11.06 -17.54
CA ASN A 19 15.78 -12.27 -16.80
C ASN A 19 16.82 -13.10 -17.58
N ILE A 20 16.64 -13.25 -18.90
CA ILE A 20 17.61 -13.97 -19.76
C ILE A 20 18.95 -13.22 -19.81
N MET A 21 18.90 -11.91 -20.01
CA MET A 21 20.10 -11.08 -20.13
C MET A 21 20.91 -11.01 -18.84
N LEU A 22 20.22 -11.03 -17.68
CA LEU A 22 20.88 -10.88 -16.37
C LEU A 22 21.13 -12.22 -15.66
N ASP A 23 20.75 -13.36 -16.23
CA ASP A 23 21.09 -14.69 -15.70
C ASP A 23 22.60 -14.87 -15.48
N PRO A 24 23.49 -14.43 -16.40
CA PRO A 24 24.93 -14.51 -16.12
C PRO A 24 25.36 -13.64 -14.93
N LEU A 25 24.68 -12.54 -14.67
CA LEU A 25 24.95 -11.73 -13.48
C LEU A 25 24.55 -12.48 -12.21
N ASP A 26 23.36 -13.11 -12.21
CA ASP A 26 22.89 -13.88 -11.06
C ASP A 26 23.90 -14.99 -10.71
N LYS A 27 24.35 -15.76 -11.73
CA LYS A 27 25.35 -16.81 -11.57
C LYS A 27 26.67 -16.26 -11.03
N GLU A 28 27.11 -15.10 -11.51
CA GLU A 28 28.35 -14.46 -11.05
C GLU A 28 28.21 -14.00 -9.58
N LEU A 29 27.06 -13.46 -9.19
CA LEU A 29 26.80 -13.06 -7.80
C LEU A 29 26.78 -14.27 -6.86
N GLU A 30 26.16 -15.37 -7.28
CA GLU A 30 26.13 -16.63 -6.55
C GLU A 30 27.56 -17.19 -6.38
N LYS A 31 28.31 -17.24 -7.46
CA LYS A 31 29.71 -17.71 -7.46
C LYS A 31 30.58 -16.91 -6.49
N ARG A 32 30.32 -15.60 -6.38
CA ARG A 32 31.05 -14.72 -5.45
C ARG A 32 30.52 -14.78 -4.00
N GLY A 33 29.46 -15.56 -3.75
CA GLY A 33 28.87 -15.71 -2.43
C GLY A 33 28.13 -14.50 -1.94
N HIS A 34 27.62 -13.65 -2.84
CA HIS A 34 26.84 -12.49 -2.46
C HIS A 34 25.39 -12.85 -2.20
N ALA A 35 24.85 -12.39 -1.07
CA ALA A 35 23.40 -12.42 -0.83
C ALA A 35 22.75 -11.27 -1.63
N PHE A 36 21.84 -11.61 -2.53
CA PHE A 36 21.21 -10.62 -3.40
C PHE A 36 19.74 -10.96 -3.65
N ALA A 37 18.99 -9.96 -4.09
CA ALA A 37 17.62 -10.11 -4.58
C ALA A 37 17.48 -9.31 -5.86
N ARG A 38 16.88 -9.92 -6.89
CA ARG A 38 16.64 -9.28 -8.18
C ARG A 38 15.16 -9.42 -8.57
N TYR A 39 14.64 -8.39 -9.16
CA TYR A 39 13.32 -8.39 -9.79
C TYR A 39 13.43 -7.63 -11.12
N ALA A 40 13.40 -8.39 -12.22
CA ALA A 40 13.66 -7.87 -13.56
C ALA A 40 15.04 -7.16 -13.61
N ASP A 41 15.05 -5.85 -13.84
CA ASP A 41 16.26 -5.04 -13.91
C ASP A 41 16.65 -4.40 -12.56
N ASP A 42 15.77 -4.41 -11.58
CA ASP A 42 16.08 -3.91 -10.22
C ASP A 42 16.77 -5.01 -9.39
N PHE A 43 17.93 -4.72 -8.83
CA PHE A 43 18.60 -5.67 -7.93
C PHE A 43 19.23 -4.98 -6.73
N THR A 44 19.33 -5.72 -5.66
CA THR A 44 19.91 -5.28 -4.39
C THR A 44 20.89 -6.35 -3.91
N ILE A 45 22.12 -5.94 -3.59
CA ILE A 45 23.16 -6.84 -3.05
C ILE A 45 23.42 -6.43 -1.61
N LEU A 46 23.40 -7.40 -0.70
CA LEU A 46 23.66 -7.17 0.73
C LEU A 46 25.14 -7.33 1.02
N VAL A 47 25.71 -6.35 1.71
CA VAL A 47 27.13 -6.35 2.09
C VAL A 47 27.29 -5.90 3.56
N ARG A 48 28.40 -6.28 4.17
CA ARG A 48 28.63 -6.03 5.61
C ARG A 48 29.06 -4.59 5.94
N SER A 49 29.64 -3.89 4.97
CA SER A 49 30.14 -2.52 5.22
C SER A 49 30.00 -1.64 3.98
N ARG A 50 30.01 -0.34 4.17
CA ARG A 50 29.93 0.65 3.10
C ARG A 50 31.10 0.48 2.10
N ARG A 51 32.32 0.31 2.63
CA ARG A 51 33.53 0.11 1.81
C ARG A 51 33.42 -1.14 0.94
N ALA A 52 32.86 -2.25 1.50
CA ALA A 52 32.60 -3.46 0.72
C ALA A 52 31.55 -3.18 -0.37
N GLY A 53 30.51 -2.42 -0.04
CA GLY A 53 29.45 -2.03 -1.00
C GLY A 53 30.00 -1.25 -2.19
N GLU A 54 30.87 -0.29 -1.91
CA GLU A 54 31.51 0.52 -2.97
C GLU A 54 32.37 -0.34 -3.91
N ARG A 55 33.15 -1.27 -3.33
CA ARG A 55 33.96 -2.23 -4.14
C ARG A 55 33.06 -3.15 -4.99
N VAL A 56 31.98 -3.67 -4.40
CA VAL A 56 31.03 -4.54 -5.11
C VAL A 56 30.34 -3.75 -6.22
N LEU A 57 29.88 -2.53 -5.95
CA LEU A 57 29.23 -1.68 -6.95
C LEU A 57 30.17 -1.44 -8.14
N ALA A 58 31.43 -1.08 -7.88
CA ALA A 58 32.43 -0.85 -8.95
C ALA A 58 32.68 -2.12 -9.74
N SER A 59 32.85 -3.27 -9.06
CA SER A 59 33.12 -4.56 -9.69
C SER A 59 31.97 -5.04 -10.57
N ILE A 60 30.72 -4.93 -10.06
CA ILE A 60 29.51 -5.34 -10.79
C ILE A 60 29.25 -4.40 -11.97
N SER A 61 29.44 -3.09 -11.79
CA SER A 61 29.32 -2.12 -12.90
C SER A 61 30.27 -2.46 -14.04
N ARG A 62 31.52 -2.80 -13.71
CA ARG A 62 32.53 -3.23 -14.69
C ARG A 62 32.10 -4.52 -15.38
N TYR A 63 31.61 -5.50 -14.63
CA TYR A 63 31.13 -6.78 -15.18
C TYR A 63 29.96 -6.55 -16.16
N LEU A 64 28.98 -5.76 -15.78
CA LEU A 64 27.82 -5.43 -16.62
C LEU A 64 28.26 -4.76 -17.91
N GLN A 65 29.19 -3.80 -17.81
CA GLN A 65 29.68 -3.04 -18.97
C GLN A 65 30.54 -3.90 -19.89
N GLN A 66 31.46 -4.67 -19.34
CA GLN A 66 32.42 -5.44 -20.15
C GLN A 66 31.83 -6.73 -20.72
N ARG A 67 31.08 -7.48 -19.90
CA ARG A 67 30.56 -8.80 -20.29
C ARG A 67 29.16 -8.71 -20.93
N LEU A 68 28.28 -7.91 -20.38
CA LEU A 68 26.89 -7.86 -20.83
C LEU A 68 26.61 -6.63 -21.71
N LYS A 69 27.60 -5.74 -21.87
CA LYS A 69 27.49 -4.48 -22.66
C LYS A 69 26.33 -3.59 -22.17
N LEU A 70 26.03 -3.66 -20.86
CA LEU A 70 24.95 -2.88 -20.22
C LEU A 70 25.55 -1.69 -19.47
N VAL A 71 24.90 -0.53 -19.58
CA VAL A 71 25.33 0.68 -18.88
C VAL A 71 24.55 0.83 -17.57
N VAL A 72 25.28 0.87 -16.46
CA VAL A 72 24.69 1.07 -15.13
C VAL A 72 24.31 2.53 -14.97
N ASN A 73 23.07 2.78 -14.55
CA ASN A 73 22.61 4.14 -14.28
C ASN A 73 23.20 4.62 -12.94
N ALA A 74 24.24 5.43 -13.01
CA ALA A 74 24.99 5.92 -11.84
C ALA A 74 24.12 6.76 -10.90
N SER A 75 23.12 7.48 -11.42
CA SER A 75 22.24 8.30 -10.58
C SER A 75 21.27 7.48 -9.72
N LYS A 76 21.01 6.22 -10.12
CA LYS A 76 20.10 5.32 -9.40
C LYS A 76 20.82 4.23 -8.62
N SER A 77 22.11 4.00 -8.92
CA SER A 77 22.92 2.95 -8.31
C SER A 77 23.77 3.54 -7.19
N HIS A 78 23.48 3.15 -5.95
CA HIS A 78 24.15 3.73 -4.79
C HIS A 78 24.22 2.75 -3.63
N VAL A 79 25.19 2.97 -2.76
CA VAL A 79 25.38 2.18 -1.54
C VAL A 79 24.71 2.92 -0.38
N VAL A 80 23.72 2.28 0.25
CA VAL A 80 22.97 2.84 1.36
C VAL A 80 22.89 1.84 2.51
N LYS A 81 22.59 2.33 3.70
CA LYS A 81 22.28 1.47 4.84
C LYS A 81 20.98 0.70 4.53
N THR A 82 20.89 -0.52 5.02
CA THR A 82 19.69 -1.38 4.84
C THR A 82 18.41 -0.65 5.28
N SER A 83 18.50 0.14 6.34
CA SER A 83 17.36 0.92 6.85
C SER A 83 16.90 2.04 5.91
N GLU A 84 17.77 2.49 5.02
CA GLU A 84 17.46 3.54 4.02
C GLU A 84 17.15 2.95 2.64
N SER A 85 17.41 1.65 2.48
CA SER A 85 17.18 0.95 1.23
C SER A 85 15.69 0.82 0.93
N LYS A 86 15.36 0.98 -0.35
CA LYS A 86 14.02 0.74 -0.87
C LYS A 86 14.12 -0.34 -1.94
N PHE A 87 13.41 -1.44 -1.74
CA PHE A 87 13.32 -2.50 -2.74
C PHE A 87 11.87 -2.97 -2.86
N LEU A 88 11.31 -2.87 -4.06
CA LEU A 88 9.92 -3.27 -4.35
C LEU A 88 8.87 -2.62 -3.40
N GLY A 89 9.14 -1.41 -2.96
CA GLY A 89 8.21 -0.69 -2.07
C GLY A 89 8.36 -1.01 -0.59
N PHE A 90 9.32 -1.85 -0.24
CA PHE A 90 9.65 -2.21 1.14
C PHE A 90 10.94 -1.51 1.60
N THR A 91 11.13 -1.49 2.91
CA THR A 91 12.39 -1.11 3.56
C THR A 91 12.65 -2.10 4.69
N PHE A 92 13.90 -2.19 5.12
CA PHE A 92 14.33 -3.19 6.09
C PHE A 92 14.91 -2.48 7.31
N LYS A 93 14.40 -2.80 8.49
CA LYS A 93 14.88 -2.17 9.72
C LYS A 93 14.87 -3.22 10.84
N THR A 94 16.01 -3.36 11.51
CA THR A 94 16.17 -4.26 12.66
C THR A 94 15.66 -5.69 12.36
N GLY A 95 16.03 -6.22 11.19
CA GLY A 95 15.63 -7.58 10.79
C GLY A 95 14.16 -7.74 10.38
N ARG A 96 13.41 -6.65 10.31
CA ARG A 96 11.99 -6.66 9.94
C ARG A 96 11.77 -6.05 8.56
N ILE A 97 10.82 -6.61 7.83
CA ILE A 97 10.35 -6.09 6.54
C ILE A 97 9.25 -5.05 6.84
N LEU A 98 9.46 -3.81 6.44
CA LEU A 98 8.50 -2.74 6.64
C LEU A 98 8.08 -2.15 5.30
N ILE A 99 6.91 -1.52 5.26
CA ILE A 99 6.42 -0.84 4.05
C ILE A 99 7.12 0.52 3.96
N HIS A 100 7.71 0.81 2.81
CA HIS A 100 8.42 2.08 2.58
C HIS A 100 7.43 3.27 2.69
N PRO A 101 7.82 4.39 3.31
CA PRO A 101 6.94 5.55 3.49
C PRO A 101 6.29 6.05 2.19
N ASN A 102 7.00 6.06 1.07
CA ASN A 102 6.44 6.49 -0.22
C ASN A 102 5.33 5.53 -0.70
N SER A 103 5.47 4.22 -0.45
CA SER A 103 4.43 3.23 -0.77
C SER A 103 3.18 3.47 0.07
N LEU A 104 3.36 3.76 1.35
CA LEU A 104 2.27 4.09 2.27
C LEU A 104 1.58 5.40 1.85
N GLN A 105 2.35 6.40 1.44
CA GLN A 105 1.80 7.67 0.96
C GLN A 105 0.94 7.46 -0.29
N ARG A 106 1.43 6.68 -1.27
CA ARG A 106 0.67 6.33 -2.48
C ARG A 106 -0.63 5.59 -2.12
N PHE A 107 -0.55 4.65 -1.19
CA PHE A 107 -1.74 3.95 -0.66
C PHE A 107 -2.76 4.94 -0.12
N LYS A 108 -2.33 5.85 0.77
CA LYS A 108 -3.22 6.85 1.37
C LYS A 108 -3.84 7.77 0.32
N GLN A 109 -3.08 8.16 -0.70
CA GLN A 109 -3.58 8.98 -1.82
C GLN A 109 -4.68 8.22 -2.59
N GLN A 110 -4.45 6.96 -2.92
CA GLN A 110 -5.42 6.14 -3.66
C GLN A 110 -6.70 5.91 -2.82
N VAL A 111 -6.54 5.61 -1.52
CA VAL A 111 -7.71 5.48 -0.63
C VAL A 111 -8.48 6.80 -0.54
N ARG A 112 -7.79 7.97 -0.46
CA ARG A 112 -8.46 9.28 -0.48
C ARG A 112 -9.31 9.45 -1.75
N ARG A 113 -8.79 9.04 -2.90
CA ARG A 113 -9.50 9.11 -4.18
C ARG A 113 -10.74 8.20 -4.16
N LEU A 114 -10.58 6.94 -3.76
CA LEU A 114 -11.66 5.94 -3.72
C LEU A 114 -12.73 6.24 -2.66
N THR A 115 -12.37 6.98 -1.61
CA THR A 115 -13.31 7.35 -0.53
C THR A 115 -13.67 8.83 -0.56
N ASN A 116 -13.56 9.45 -1.74
CA ASN A 116 -13.91 10.86 -1.89
C ASN A 116 -15.42 11.04 -1.65
N ARG A 117 -15.75 11.97 -0.76
CA ARG A 117 -17.14 12.29 -0.40
C ARG A 117 -17.93 12.95 -1.53
N ASN A 118 -17.24 13.47 -2.55
CA ASN A 118 -17.84 14.16 -3.70
C ASN A 118 -17.69 13.34 -5.00
N TRP A 119 -17.44 12.03 -4.89
CA TRP A 119 -17.23 11.17 -6.08
C TRP A 119 -18.52 11.01 -6.91
N GLY A 120 -19.70 11.11 -6.29
CA GLY A 120 -20.97 11.06 -7.01
C GLY A 120 -21.46 9.66 -7.36
N VAL A 121 -20.83 8.62 -6.82
CA VAL A 121 -21.23 7.22 -7.06
C VAL A 121 -22.02 6.66 -5.87
N ALA A 122 -22.76 5.58 -6.09
CA ALA A 122 -23.45 4.85 -5.02
C ALA A 122 -22.46 4.29 -4.00
N MET A 123 -22.89 4.22 -2.72
CA MET A 123 -22.02 3.73 -1.64
C MET A 123 -21.58 2.28 -1.87
N GLU A 124 -22.45 1.44 -2.42
CA GLU A 124 -22.16 0.04 -2.74
C GLU A 124 -20.98 -0.04 -3.71
N TYR A 125 -20.98 0.77 -4.76
CA TYR A 125 -19.89 0.83 -5.74
C TYR A 125 -18.61 1.37 -5.10
N GLN A 126 -18.74 2.40 -4.26
CA GLN A 126 -17.59 2.99 -3.56
C GLN A 126 -16.93 1.97 -2.61
N LEU A 127 -17.75 1.20 -1.87
CA LEU A 127 -17.28 0.13 -0.99
C LEU A 127 -16.62 -1.00 -1.79
N PHE A 128 -17.25 -1.41 -2.89
CA PHE A 128 -16.71 -2.46 -3.78
C PHE A 128 -15.32 -2.08 -4.30
N LYS A 129 -15.19 -0.88 -4.90
CA LYS A 129 -13.91 -0.40 -5.45
C LYS A 129 -12.84 -0.23 -4.37
N THR A 130 -13.24 0.29 -3.21
CA THR A 130 -12.31 0.42 -2.07
C THR A 130 -11.83 -0.97 -1.64
N SER A 131 -12.74 -1.92 -1.44
CA SER A 131 -12.42 -3.29 -0.99
C SER A 131 -11.56 -4.04 -2.01
N GLN A 132 -11.84 -3.88 -3.30
CA GLN A 132 -11.03 -4.44 -4.39
C GLN A 132 -9.57 -3.97 -4.28
N TYR A 133 -9.38 -2.67 -4.11
CA TYR A 133 -8.05 -2.07 -3.96
C TYR A 133 -7.34 -2.57 -2.68
N LEU A 134 -8.06 -2.63 -1.55
CA LEU A 134 -7.49 -3.06 -0.27
C LEU A 134 -7.04 -4.53 -0.32
N ARG A 135 -7.82 -5.41 -1.00
CA ARG A 135 -7.43 -6.82 -1.17
C ARG A 135 -6.13 -6.95 -1.98
N GLY A 136 -6.03 -6.26 -3.10
CA GLY A 136 -4.80 -6.28 -3.92
C GLY A 136 -3.60 -5.73 -3.16
N TRP A 137 -3.81 -4.65 -2.41
CA TRP A 137 -2.73 -4.02 -1.65
C TRP A 137 -2.21 -4.94 -0.54
N ILE A 138 -3.09 -5.56 0.24
CA ILE A 138 -2.65 -6.45 1.34
C ILE A 138 -2.06 -7.75 0.81
N HIS A 139 -2.52 -8.23 -0.35
CA HIS A 139 -1.94 -9.41 -0.99
C HIS A 139 -0.46 -9.17 -1.35
N TYR A 140 -0.12 -7.97 -1.79
CA TYR A 140 1.25 -7.59 -2.15
C TYR A 140 2.08 -7.23 -0.90
N PHE A 141 1.57 -6.32 -0.07
CA PHE A 141 2.31 -5.75 1.06
C PHE A 141 2.18 -6.57 2.35
N GLY A 142 1.32 -7.57 2.40
CA GLY A 142 1.02 -8.34 3.61
C GLY A 142 2.19 -9.16 4.15
N ILE A 143 3.24 -9.41 3.36
CA ILE A 143 4.47 -10.06 3.83
C ILE A 143 5.22 -9.18 4.87
N ALA A 144 4.93 -7.88 4.89
CA ALA A 144 5.57 -6.95 5.84
C ALA A 144 5.05 -7.15 7.27
N ASN A 145 5.90 -6.77 8.24
CA ASN A 145 5.54 -6.71 9.65
C ASN A 145 4.66 -5.48 9.89
N CYS A 146 3.41 -5.52 9.44
CA CYS A 146 2.55 -4.33 9.39
C CYS A 146 1.19 -4.51 10.09
N TYR A 147 1.05 -5.44 11.04
CA TYR A 147 -0.23 -5.68 11.75
C TYR A 147 -0.79 -4.39 12.36
N GLN A 148 0.03 -3.69 13.17
CA GLN A 148 -0.42 -2.47 13.84
C GLN A 148 -0.79 -1.38 12.83
N LEU A 149 0.00 -1.24 11.76
CA LEU A 149 -0.30 -0.32 10.66
C LEU A 149 -1.64 -0.66 10.00
N CYS A 150 -1.94 -1.96 9.80
CA CYS A 150 -3.24 -2.37 9.23
C CYS A 150 -4.40 -1.96 10.13
N VAL A 151 -4.26 -2.11 11.46
CA VAL A 151 -5.28 -1.67 12.43
C VAL A 151 -5.54 -0.16 12.30
N GLU A 152 -4.48 0.63 12.26
CA GLU A 152 -4.56 2.10 12.15
C GLU A 152 -5.18 2.53 10.81
N LEU A 153 -4.77 1.90 9.72
CA LEU A 153 -5.32 2.18 8.40
C LEU A 153 -6.80 1.81 8.32
N ASP A 154 -7.21 0.70 8.91
CA ASP A 154 -8.62 0.28 8.96
C ASP A 154 -9.48 1.31 9.72
N GLN A 155 -9.00 1.83 10.85
CA GLN A 155 -9.69 2.88 11.60
C GLN A 155 -9.87 4.14 10.73
N TRP A 156 -8.80 4.54 10.05
CA TRP A 156 -8.81 5.72 9.17
C TRP A 156 -9.74 5.51 7.97
N ILE A 157 -9.72 4.34 7.34
CA ILE A 157 -10.57 3.99 6.18
C ILE A 157 -12.05 4.03 6.61
N ARG A 158 -12.41 3.37 7.73
CA ARG A 158 -13.78 3.38 8.26
C ARG A 158 -14.28 4.81 8.51
N ARG A 159 -13.42 5.67 9.06
CA ARG A 159 -13.76 7.09 9.26
C ARG A 159 -14.04 7.79 7.94
N ARG A 160 -13.24 7.53 6.90
CA ARG A 160 -13.44 8.10 5.55
C ARG A 160 -14.76 7.62 4.93
N ILE A 161 -15.07 6.33 5.07
CA ILE A 161 -16.33 5.75 4.56
C ILE A 161 -17.53 6.38 5.29
N ARG A 162 -17.48 6.50 6.63
CA ARG A 162 -18.53 7.19 7.40
C ARG A 162 -18.72 8.64 6.93
N MET A 163 -17.63 9.34 6.63
CA MET A 163 -17.69 10.70 6.08
C MET A 163 -18.40 10.72 4.73
N ALA A 164 -18.15 9.73 3.85
CA ALA A 164 -18.80 9.63 2.54
C ALA A 164 -20.30 9.38 2.69
N TYR A 165 -20.72 8.42 3.53
CA TYR A 165 -22.12 8.18 3.87
C TYR A 165 -22.79 9.46 4.34
N TRP A 166 -22.14 10.15 5.29
CA TRP A 166 -22.68 11.37 5.87
C TRP A 166 -22.90 12.46 4.83
N ARG A 167 -22.01 12.56 3.87
CA ARG A 167 -22.12 13.53 2.77
C ARG A 167 -23.24 13.16 1.81
N GLN A 168 -23.43 11.86 1.53
CA GLN A 168 -24.52 11.40 0.65
C GLN A 168 -25.90 11.63 1.28
N TRP A 169 -26.02 11.54 2.59
CA TRP A 169 -27.26 11.86 3.30
C TRP A 169 -27.43 13.38 3.45
N ARG A 170 -27.59 14.07 2.35
CA ARG A 170 -27.49 15.54 2.25
C ARG A 170 -28.35 16.28 3.28
N LYS A 171 -29.68 15.98 3.31
CA LYS A 171 -30.66 16.72 4.10
C LYS A 171 -30.71 16.23 5.55
N PRO A 172 -30.94 17.12 6.54
CA PRO A 172 -31.08 16.70 7.94
C PRO A 172 -32.11 15.58 8.15
N ARG A 173 -33.27 15.67 7.53
CA ARG A 173 -34.32 14.63 7.60
C ARG A 173 -33.79 13.26 7.13
N THR A 174 -33.06 13.25 6.03
CA THR A 174 -32.44 12.01 5.50
C THR A 174 -31.40 11.43 6.48
N LYS A 175 -30.60 12.30 7.09
CA LYS A 175 -29.61 11.88 8.09
C LYS A 175 -30.29 11.24 9.29
N VAL A 176 -31.30 11.93 9.85
CA VAL A 176 -32.07 11.44 11.02
C VAL A 176 -32.70 10.08 10.70
N ARG A 177 -33.45 10.00 9.58
CA ARG A 177 -34.10 8.76 9.14
C ARG A 177 -33.09 7.59 9.02
N ASN A 178 -31.94 7.84 8.39
CA ASN A 178 -30.90 6.82 8.20
C ASN A 178 -30.23 6.40 9.50
N LEU A 179 -30.09 7.31 10.46
CA LEU A 179 -29.57 6.98 11.79
C LEU A 179 -30.57 6.11 12.55
N MET A 180 -31.86 6.53 12.58
CA MET A 180 -32.90 5.80 13.29
C MET A 180 -33.14 4.41 12.73
N SER A 181 -33.15 4.25 11.39
CA SER A 181 -33.31 2.94 10.74
C SER A 181 -32.15 1.97 11.03
N ARG A 182 -31.04 2.50 11.58
CA ARG A 182 -29.87 1.70 12.02
C ARG A 182 -29.73 1.65 13.54
N GLY A 183 -30.85 1.86 14.25
CA GLY A 183 -30.92 1.64 15.69
C GLY A 183 -30.41 2.79 16.57
N VAL A 184 -30.21 3.98 16.01
CA VAL A 184 -29.81 5.14 16.84
C VAL A 184 -31.04 5.77 17.46
N HIS A 185 -31.00 6.01 18.76
CA HIS A 185 -32.11 6.65 19.51
C HIS A 185 -32.43 8.02 18.91
N VAL A 186 -33.72 8.39 18.89
CA VAL A 186 -34.25 9.57 18.21
C VAL A 186 -33.52 10.86 18.64
N ARG A 187 -33.33 11.08 19.95
CA ARG A 187 -32.63 12.28 20.44
C ARG A 187 -31.23 12.42 19.88
N THR A 188 -30.46 11.31 19.87
CA THR A 188 -29.10 11.28 19.32
C THR A 188 -29.13 11.48 17.80
N ALA A 189 -30.10 10.86 17.11
CA ALA A 189 -30.22 10.95 15.65
C ALA A 189 -30.50 12.40 15.23
N VAL A 190 -31.44 13.09 15.96
CA VAL A 190 -31.77 14.49 15.69
C VAL A 190 -30.54 15.37 15.96
N ALA A 191 -29.92 15.25 17.12
CA ALA A 191 -28.74 16.05 17.50
C ALA A 191 -27.60 15.88 16.46
N CYS A 192 -27.40 14.67 15.94
CA CYS A 192 -26.41 14.43 14.87
C CYS A 192 -26.88 15.04 13.55
N GLY A 193 -28.13 14.87 13.19
CA GLY A 193 -28.68 15.26 11.89
C GLY A 193 -28.68 16.76 11.63
N ILE A 194 -28.94 17.57 12.68
CA ILE A 194 -29.01 19.04 12.60
C ILE A 194 -27.65 19.72 12.84
N THR A 195 -26.59 18.92 13.11
CA THR A 195 -25.28 19.48 13.45
C THR A 195 -24.70 20.32 12.29
N SER A 196 -24.12 21.46 12.66
CA SER A 196 -23.35 22.31 11.74
C SER A 196 -21.96 21.74 11.43
N LYS A 197 -21.53 20.69 12.15
CA LYS A 197 -20.20 20.08 11.96
C LYS A 197 -20.07 19.46 10.56
N GLY A 198 -18.96 19.74 9.90
CA GLY A 198 -18.67 19.16 8.59
C GLY A 198 -18.53 17.63 8.63
N PRO A 199 -18.65 16.94 7.47
CA PRO A 199 -18.72 15.47 7.42
C PRO A 199 -17.55 14.75 8.09
N TRP A 200 -16.35 15.31 8.05
CA TRP A 200 -15.16 14.71 8.68
C TRP A 200 -15.24 14.73 10.21
N ARG A 201 -15.77 15.81 10.78
CA ARG A 201 -16.00 15.89 12.24
C ARG A 201 -17.13 14.97 12.65
N SER A 202 -18.24 15.02 11.90
CA SER A 202 -19.44 14.21 12.17
C SER A 202 -19.14 12.72 12.17
N SER A 203 -18.23 12.25 11.31
CA SER A 203 -17.88 10.82 11.19
C SER A 203 -17.35 10.19 12.49
N LYS A 204 -16.98 11.01 13.49
CA LYS A 204 -16.52 10.55 14.81
C LYS A 204 -17.62 10.59 15.88
N THR A 205 -18.82 11.13 15.58
CA THR A 205 -19.87 11.23 16.60
C THR A 205 -20.42 9.84 16.96
N PRO A 206 -20.83 9.63 18.22
CA PRO A 206 -21.33 8.31 18.66
C PRO A 206 -22.49 7.80 17.80
N GLY A 207 -23.46 8.65 17.46
CA GLY A 207 -24.61 8.24 16.64
C GLY A 207 -24.21 7.70 15.27
N ILE A 208 -23.21 8.33 14.61
CA ILE A 208 -22.72 7.84 13.31
C ILE A 208 -21.91 6.56 13.48
N GLN A 209 -21.13 6.44 14.55
CA GLN A 209 -20.35 5.22 14.81
C GLN A 209 -21.25 4.05 15.16
N GLN A 210 -22.37 4.30 15.85
CA GLN A 210 -23.38 3.29 16.16
C GLN A 210 -24.08 2.84 14.86
N ALA A 211 -24.63 3.78 14.09
CA ALA A 211 -25.36 3.49 12.84
C ALA A 211 -24.52 2.82 11.78
N LEU A 212 -23.25 3.24 11.65
CA LEU A 212 -22.30 2.71 10.69
C LEU A 212 -21.17 2.00 11.46
N SER A 213 -21.57 1.03 12.27
CA SER A 213 -20.64 0.25 13.10
C SER A 213 -19.65 -0.52 12.23
N ASN A 214 -18.58 -1.03 12.82
CA ASN A 214 -17.60 -1.85 12.09
C ASN A 214 -18.25 -3.10 11.50
N ALA A 215 -19.19 -3.71 12.25
CA ALA A 215 -19.95 -4.88 11.78
C ALA A 215 -20.83 -4.51 10.58
N TYR A 216 -21.55 -3.40 10.66
CA TYR A 216 -22.37 -2.91 9.55
C TYR A 216 -21.52 -2.66 8.31
N LEU A 217 -20.39 -1.95 8.43
CA LEU A 217 -19.53 -1.68 7.26
C LEU A 217 -18.98 -2.99 6.66
N LYS A 218 -18.67 -3.97 7.49
CA LYS A 218 -18.23 -5.31 7.04
C LYS A 218 -19.36 -6.03 6.29
N SER A 219 -20.60 -5.99 6.81
CA SER A 219 -21.76 -6.62 6.13
C SER A 219 -22.07 -5.94 4.78
N GLN A 220 -21.72 -4.64 4.64
CA GLN A 220 -21.84 -3.92 3.38
C GLN A 220 -20.65 -4.18 2.43
N GLY A 221 -19.75 -5.10 2.77
CA GLY A 221 -18.66 -5.54 1.92
C GLY A 221 -17.34 -4.79 2.09
N LEU A 222 -17.22 -3.95 3.11
CA LEU A 222 -15.94 -3.26 3.36
C LEU A 222 -14.90 -4.26 3.87
N PHE A 223 -13.83 -4.43 3.11
CA PHE A 223 -12.70 -5.30 3.46
C PHE A 223 -11.84 -4.65 4.55
N ALA A 224 -11.38 -5.45 5.50
CA ALA A 224 -10.45 -5.01 6.57
C ALA A 224 -9.04 -5.52 6.27
N LEU A 225 -8.06 -4.62 6.26
CA LEU A 225 -6.65 -4.94 6.05
C LEU A 225 -6.11 -5.87 7.14
N ARG A 226 -6.50 -5.61 8.40
CA ARG A 226 -6.11 -6.45 9.54
C ARG A 226 -6.52 -7.92 9.30
N ASP A 227 -7.78 -8.14 8.92
CA ASP A 227 -8.29 -9.49 8.68
C ASP A 227 -7.56 -10.16 7.51
N GLY A 228 -7.22 -9.38 6.46
CA GLY A 228 -6.41 -9.85 5.35
C GLY A 228 -5.00 -10.25 5.77
N TRP A 229 -4.35 -9.42 6.59
CA TRP A 229 -3.01 -9.69 7.11
C TRP A 229 -2.99 -10.96 7.96
N ILE A 230 -3.98 -11.13 8.87
CA ILE A 230 -4.10 -12.31 9.71
C ILE A 230 -4.21 -13.58 8.85
N ARG A 231 -5.06 -13.55 7.82
CA ARG A 231 -5.21 -14.71 6.91
C ARG A 231 -3.90 -15.11 6.25
N LEU A 232 -3.11 -14.15 5.79
CA LEU A 232 -1.83 -14.42 5.12
C LEU A 232 -0.79 -15.03 6.08
N HIS A 233 -0.90 -14.75 7.38
CA HIS A 233 0.09 -15.21 8.37
C HIS A 233 -0.36 -16.44 9.18
N HIS A 234 -1.65 -16.76 9.18
CA HIS A 234 -2.20 -17.87 9.98
C HIS A 234 -2.87 -18.96 9.13
N SER A 235 -2.80 -18.86 7.78
CA SER A 235 -3.31 -19.90 6.88
C SER A 235 -2.23 -20.91 6.48
N LYS A 236 -1.23 -21.14 7.37
CA LYS A 236 -0.23 -22.18 7.17
C LYS A 236 -0.57 -23.37 8.06
#